data_9fd8136bd2cee160f9b1d271c1927258
#
_entry.id   9fd8136bd2cee160f9b1d271c1927258
#
_cell.length_a   1.000
_cell.length_b   1.000
_cell.length_c   1.000
_cell.angle_alpha   90.00
_cell.angle_beta   90.00
_cell.angle_gamma   90.00
#
_symmetry.space_group_name_H-M   'P 1'
#
loop_
_entity.id
_entity.type
_entity.pdbx_description
1 polymer ?
#
loop_
_entity_poly.entity_id
_entity_poly.type
_entity_poly.pdbx_seq_one_letter_code
_entity_poly.pdbx_strand_id
1 'polypeptide(L)'
;LQPRKDLISYRKQITFVADRPGHDRRYAVDASKVGCELGWKPVESFETGIRKTVQWYLQNQDWVASVQSGAYREWMEKNYTDRAKSE
;
A
#
# COMPACT_ATOMS: atom_id res chain seq x y z
N LEU A 1 -4.19 -7.64 -16.85
CA LEU A 1 -3.27 -6.53 -16.66
C LEU A 1 -2.04 -6.69 -17.56
N GLN A 2 -1.14 -5.73 -17.57
CA GLN A 2 -0.02 -5.72 -18.49
C GLN A 2 0.98 -6.84 -18.21
N PRO A 3 1.33 -7.69 -19.19
CA PRO A 3 2.44 -8.62 -19.03
C PRO A 3 3.78 -7.88 -19.00
N ARG A 4 4.79 -8.49 -18.40
CA ARG A 4 6.13 -7.92 -18.39
C ARG A 4 6.70 -7.89 -19.82
N LYS A 5 7.52 -6.86 -20.10
CA LYS A 5 8.15 -6.69 -21.41
C LYS A 5 9.12 -7.82 -21.76
N ASP A 6 9.73 -8.45 -20.75
CA ASP A 6 10.65 -9.56 -20.92
C ASP A 6 9.97 -10.93 -21.00
N LEU A 7 8.63 -10.96 -20.95
CA LEU A 7 7.78 -12.15 -20.98
C LEU A 7 8.01 -13.11 -19.80
N ILE A 8 8.73 -12.68 -18.78
CA ILE A 8 8.91 -13.45 -17.56
C ILE A 8 7.75 -13.12 -16.59
N SER A 9 7.23 -14.14 -15.90
CA SER A 9 6.13 -13.94 -14.96
C SER A 9 6.52 -12.97 -13.84
N TYR A 10 5.60 -12.09 -13.44
CA TYR A 10 5.77 -11.21 -12.28
C TYR A 10 6.05 -11.98 -10.99
N ARG A 11 5.64 -13.25 -10.92
CA ARG A 11 5.93 -14.12 -9.77
C ARG A 11 7.44 -14.27 -9.52
N LYS A 12 8.27 -14.13 -10.53
CA LYS A 12 9.72 -14.19 -10.40
C LYS A 12 10.31 -13.04 -9.60
N GLN A 13 9.54 -11.97 -9.42
CA GLN A 13 9.95 -10.83 -8.60
C GLN A 13 9.72 -11.03 -7.11
N ILE A 14 9.00 -12.08 -6.73
CA ILE A 14 8.72 -12.38 -5.32
C ILE A 14 10.01 -12.90 -4.67
N THR A 15 10.44 -12.25 -3.61
CA THR A 15 11.61 -12.64 -2.83
C THR A 15 11.20 -12.80 -1.38
N PHE A 16 11.51 -13.95 -0.80
CA PHE A 16 11.25 -14.19 0.61
C PHE A 16 12.39 -13.67 1.46
N VAL A 17 12.07 -12.98 2.52
CA VAL A 17 13.05 -12.37 3.42
C VAL A 17 12.79 -12.84 4.84
N ALA A 18 13.77 -12.61 5.74
CA ALA A 18 13.60 -12.91 7.15
C ALA A 18 12.50 -12.04 7.73
N ASP A 19 11.65 -12.65 8.56
CA ASP A 19 10.57 -11.95 9.22
C ASP A 19 11.10 -11.06 10.35
N ARG A 20 10.39 -9.99 10.69
CA ARG A 20 10.75 -9.15 11.82
C ARG A 20 10.38 -9.84 13.14
N PRO A 21 11.14 -9.61 14.22
CA PRO A 21 10.77 -10.13 15.54
C PRO A 21 9.40 -9.59 15.97
N GLY A 22 8.59 -10.47 16.56
CA GLY A 22 7.26 -10.08 17.06
C GLY A 22 6.22 -9.81 16.00
N HIS A 23 6.47 -10.22 14.77
CA HIS A 23 5.52 -10.02 13.68
C HIS A 23 4.32 -10.94 13.85
N ASP A 24 3.10 -10.39 13.74
CA ASP A 24 1.88 -11.18 13.80
C ASP A 24 1.82 -12.11 12.59
N ARG A 25 1.41 -13.36 12.87
CA ARG A 25 1.27 -14.37 11.81
C ARG A 25 0.13 -14.04 10.85
N ARG A 26 -0.94 -13.45 11.38
CA ARG A 26 -2.16 -13.23 10.60
C ARG A 26 -2.95 -12.07 11.18
N TYR A 27 -3.54 -11.27 10.30
CA TYR A 27 -4.51 -10.26 10.67
C TYR A 27 -5.86 -10.68 10.11
N ALA A 28 -6.89 -10.63 10.95
CA ALA A 28 -8.25 -10.91 10.53
C ALA A 28 -9.20 -10.04 11.36
N VAL A 29 -10.12 -9.37 10.69
CA VAL A 29 -11.08 -8.47 11.34
C VAL A 29 -12.49 -8.95 10.99
N ASP A 30 -13.32 -9.11 12.03
CA ASP A 30 -14.73 -9.41 11.86
C ASP A 30 -15.53 -8.11 11.82
N ALA A 31 -16.12 -7.82 10.68
CA ALA A 31 -16.89 -6.60 10.45
C ALA A 31 -18.38 -6.75 10.77
N SER A 32 -18.80 -7.82 11.46
CA SER A 32 -20.20 -8.09 11.75
C SER A 32 -20.86 -6.96 12.54
N LYS A 33 -20.18 -6.44 13.55
CA LYS A 33 -20.73 -5.39 14.41
C LYS A 33 -21.00 -4.10 13.64
N VAL A 34 -20.04 -3.65 12.83
CA VAL A 34 -20.23 -2.43 12.04
C VAL A 34 -21.30 -2.61 10.98
N GLY A 35 -21.42 -3.81 10.42
CA GLY A 35 -22.49 -4.14 9.48
C GLY A 35 -23.87 -4.10 10.10
N CYS A 36 -24.03 -4.68 11.32
CA CYS A 36 -25.30 -4.72 12.02
C CYS A 36 -25.70 -3.35 12.57
N GLU A 37 -24.79 -2.60 13.15
CA GLU A 37 -25.11 -1.35 13.84
C GLU A 37 -25.16 -0.13 12.91
N LEU A 38 -24.29 -0.09 11.89
CA LEU A 38 -24.16 1.07 10.99
C LEU A 38 -24.57 0.77 9.55
N GLY A 39 -24.96 -0.47 9.26
CA GLY A 39 -25.36 -0.85 7.90
C GLY A 39 -24.21 -0.81 6.89
N TRP A 40 -22.98 -0.78 7.36
CA TRP A 40 -21.81 -0.71 6.47
C TRP A 40 -21.52 -2.05 5.82
N LYS A 41 -21.20 -2.01 4.54
CA LYS A 41 -20.71 -3.17 3.79
C LYS A 41 -19.53 -2.76 2.92
N PRO A 42 -18.56 -3.66 2.72
CA PRO A 42 -17.54 -3.40 1.69
C PRO A 42 -18.21 -3.29 0.31
N VAL A 43 -17.84 -2.28 -0.47
CA VAL A 43 -18.34 -2.12 -1.84
C VAL A 43 -17.49 -2.86 -2.86
N GLU A 44 -16.30 -3.33 -2.43
CA GLU A 44 -15.38 -4.08 -3.28
C GLU A 44 -15.07 -5.43 -2.65
N SER A 45 -14.97 -6.48 -3.47
CA SER A 45 -14.37 -7.74 -3.05
C SER A 45 -12.85 -7.63 -3.09
N PHE A 46 -12.15 -8.63 -2.55
CA PHE A 46 -10.69 -8.67 -2.68
C PHE A 46 -10.28 -8.63 -4.16
N GLU A 47 -10.94 -9.42 -4.99
CA GLU A 47 -10.60 -9.51 -6.41
C GLU A 47 -10.80 -8.19 -7.16
N THR A 48 -11.93 -7.53 -6.94
CA THR A 48 -12.20 -6.25 -7.60
C THR A 48 -11.33 -5.14 -7.03
N GLY A 49 -11.12 -5.13 -5.71
CA GLY A 49 -10.30 -4.13 -5.05
C GLY A 49 -8.83 -4.22 -5.43
N ILE A 50 -8.26 -5.43 -5.46
CA ILE A 50 -6.85 -5.60 -5.83
C ILE A 50 -6.62 -5.22 -7.30
N ARG A 51 -7.55 -5.55 -8.18
CA ARG A 51 -7.46 -5.17 -9.59
C ARG A 51 -7.45 -3.65 -9.75
N LYS A 52 -8.37 -2.97 -9.09
CA LYS A 52 -8.44 -1.50 -9.14
C LYS A 52 -7.20 -0.86 -8.55
N THR A 53 -6.66 -1.42 -7.48
CA THR A 53 -5.43 -0.93 -6.85
C THR A 53 -4.25 -1.04 -7.81
N VAL A 54 -4.06 -2.19 -8.43
CA VAL A 54 -2.98 -2.40 -9.41
C VAL A 54 -3.14 -1.42 -10.58
N GLN A 55 -4.35 -1.28 -11.11
CA GLN A 55 -4.63 -0.35 -12.20
C GLN A 55 -4.30 1.09 -11.80
N TRP A 56 -4.63 1.47 -10.58
CA TRP A 56 -4.30 2.81 -10.09
C TRP A 56 -2.79 3.06 -10.09
N TYR A 57 -2.00 2.12 -9.59
CA TYR A 57 -0.54 2.26 -9.60
C TYR A 57 0.01 2.33 -11.02
N LEU A 58 -0.53 1.54 -11.94
CA LEU A 58 -0.10 1.57 -13.34
C LEU A 58 -0.42 2.92 -14.01
N GLN A 59 -1.51 3.56 -13.62
CA GLN A 59 -1.95 4.84 -14.18
C GLN A 59 -1.33 6.05 -13.51
N ASN A 60 -0.70 5.87 -12.33
CA ASN A 60 -0.16 6.96 -11.52
C ASN A 60 1.34 6.78 -11.26
N GLN A 61 2.09 6.50 -12.32
CA GLN A 61 3.53 6.26 -12.23
C GLN A 61 4.30 7.50 -11.76
N ASP A 62 3.82 8.69 -12.07
CA ASP A 62 4.42 9.94 -11.59
C ASP A 62 4.38 10.04 -10.07
N TRP A 63 3.26 9.63 -9.47
CA TRP A 63 3.13 9.58 -8.01
C TRP A 63 4.11 8.58 -7.41
N VAL A 64 4.21 7.37 -8.01
CA VAL A 64 5.14 6.32 -7.56
C VAL A 64 6.58 6.84 -7.62
N ALA A 65 6.96 7.46 -8.73
CA ALA A 65 8.29 8.02 -8.90
C ALA A 65 8.58 9.10 -7.86
N SER A 66 7.61 9.95 -7.56
CA SER A 66 7.74 11.00 -6.54
C SER A 66 8.02 10.43 -5.15
N VAL A 67 7.29 9.38 -4.77
CA VAL A 67 7.50 8.71 -3.48
C VAL A 67 8.87 8.03 -3.41
N GLN A 68 9.26 7.34 -4.48
CA GLN A 68 10.54 6.62 -4.54
C GLN A 68 11.76 7.54 -4.65
N SER A 69 11.59 8.75 -5.18
CA SER A 69 12.69 9.69 -5.36
C SER A 69 13.19 10.29 -4.05
N GLY A 70 12.45 10.14 -2.97
CA GLY A 70 12.80 10.74 -1.69
C GLY A 70 12.28 12.15 -1.47
N ALA A 71 11.56 12.73 -2.43
CA ALA A 71 10.99 14.07 -2.28
C ALA A 71 10.08 14.16 -1.06
N TYR A 72 9.34 13.12 -0.78
CA TYR A 72 8.49 13.03 0.41
C TYR A 72 9.33 13.09 1.69
N ARG A 73 10.48 12.42 1.73
CA ARG A 73 11.38 12.45 2.88
C ARG A 73 11.93 13.84 3.15
N GLU A 74 12.31 14.55 2.10
CA GLU A 74 12.78 15.94 2.21
C GLU A 74 11.69 16.83 2.80
N TRP A 75 10.47 16.68 2.32
CA TRP A 75 9.32 17.39 2.84
C TRP A 75 9.09 17.08 4.31
N MET A 76 9.16 15.82 4.70
CA MET A 76 9.01 15.37 6.09
C MET A 76 10.07 15.97 7.00
N GLU A 77 11.33 15.88 6.60
CA GLU A 77 12.44 16.43 7.36
C GLU A 77 12.28 17.92 7.59
N LYS A 78 11.96 18.67 6.52
CA LYS A 78 11.78 20.11 6.60
C LYS A 78 10.65 20.49 7.55
N ASN A 79 9.50 19.86 7.41
CA ASN A 79 8.31 20.24 8.18
C ASN A 79 8.37 19.77 9.63
N TYR A 80 8.83 18.56 9.88
CA TYR A 80 8.90 18.03 11.25
C TYR A 80 10.07 18.59 12.03
N THR A 81 11.20 18.83 11.40
CA THR A 81 12.34 19.48 12.04
C THR A 81 11.98 20.91 12.48
N ASP A 82 11.31 21.66 11.62
CA ASP A 82 10.88 23.03 11.92
C ASP A 82 9.88 23.04 13.08
N ARG A 83 8.97 22.06 13.15
CA ARG A 83 8.04 21.92 14.28
C ARG A 83 8.77 21.63 15.59
N ALA A 84 9.77 20.76 15.57
CA ALA A 84 10.56 20.45 16.75
C ALA A 84 11.33 21.67 17.25
N LYS A 85 11.78 22.54 16.36
CA LYS A 85 12.49 23.78 16.73
C LYS A 85 11.56 24.86 17.27
N SER A 86 10.28 24.83 16.90
CA SER A 86 9.31 25.83 17.38
C SER A 86 8.73 25.51 18.75
N GLU A 87 8.98 24.32 19.27
CA GLU A 87 8.61 23.92 20.62
C GLU A 87 9.74 24.22 21.60
#